data_7c2f83fce75cd40fefb0a37b94cc1a01
#
_entry.id   7c2f83fce75cd40fefb0a37b94cc1a01
#
_cell.length_a   1.000
_cell.length_b   1.000
_cell.length_c   1.000
_cell.angle_alpha   90.00
_cell.angle_beta   90.00
_cell.angle_gamma   90.00
#
_symmetry.space_group_name_H-M   'P 1'
#
loop_
_entity.id
_entity.type
_entity.pdbx_description
1 polymer ?
#
loop_
_entity_poly.entity_id
_entity_poly.type
_entity_poly.pdbx_seq_one_letter_code
_entity_poly.pdbx_strand_id
1 'polypeptide(L)'
;MTAKNPILPMEALLVGHLPEGHQWRYEPKWDGFRCLASRRNTSVTLWSKSGKPLERYFPDIVGILEKLPPRHFLLDGELLVKGESGYSFSDLQMRLHPAASRVNMLAQKQPATFVLFDILETDQGMNIMSAPLSERRRILERFWEKYCQKEKRIPLSPQTDSITEAMKWLHTSGWYVDGIIAKNNRDAYIPGERVMQKYKRIRTADCVVGGFRYGSDSKEVGSLLLGLYDKRGHLHHVGFTSGIAKVDKPSLTKQLETLIQEPGFTGNAPGAPSRWSTERSTQWKPLMPTLVVEVSFDHVTDHRFRHGTRLLRFRPDKSPRQCTMEQLHR
;
A
#
# COMPACT_ATOMS: atom_id res chain seq x y z
N MET A 1 1.38 28.50 19.56
CA MET A 1 0.28 28.51 18.54
C MET A 1 -0.07 27.07 18.26
N THR A 2 -1.25 26.67 18.67
CA THR A 2 -1.78 25.28 18.58
C THR A 2 -1.78 24.82 17.13
N ALA A 3 -1.26 23.62 16.90
CA ALA A 3 -1.37 22.93 15.61
C ALA A 3 -2.85 22.84 15.25
N LYS A 4 -3.26 23.58 14.20
CA LYS A 4 -4.56 23.35 13.57
C LYS A 4 -4.64 21.88 13.23
N ASN A 5 -5.81 21.27 13.45
CA ASN A 5 -6.06 19.87 13.07
C ASN A 5 -5.51 19.59 11.67
N PRO A 6 -4.75 18.51 11.48
CA PRO A 6 -4.17 18.20 10.18
C PRO A 6 -5.29 18.01 9.16
N ILE A 7 -5.11 18.60 7.98
CA ILE A 7 -5.99 18.35 6.83
C ILE A 7 -5.81 16.89 6.44
N LEU A 8 -6.90 16.14 6.34
CA LEU A 8 -6.86 14.78 5.81
C LEU A 8 -6.73 14.81 4.28
N PRO A 9 -5.90 13.98 3.67
CA PRO A 9 -5.79 13.96 2.22
C PRO A 9 -7.06 13.45 1.55
N MET A 10 -7.38 13.99 0.36
CA MET A 10 -8.42 13.45 -0.52
C MET A 10 -8.07 12.03 -0.92
N GLU A 11 -9.06 11.14 -0.91
CA GLU A 11 -8.91 9.71 -1.13
C GLU A 11 -9.46 9.23 -2.48
N ALA A 12 -9.18 7.96 -2.81
CA ALA A 12 -9.65 7.32 -4.03
C ALA A 12 -10.56 6.12 -3.75
N LEU A 13 -11.67 6.03 -4.49
CA LEU A 13 -12.57 4.87 -4.53
C LEU A 13 -11.96 3.78 -5.41
N LEU A 14 -12.03 2.51 -4.98
CA LEU A 14 -11.62 1.38 -5.80
C LEU A 14 -12.65 1.12 -6.89
N VAL A 15 -12.18 1.04 -8.13
CA VAL A 15 -13.01 0.76 -9.31
C VAL A 15 -12.52 -0.48 -10.05
N GLY A 16 -13.43 -1.15 -10.75
CA GLY A 16 -13.11 -2.32 -11.58
C GLY A 16 -12.47 -1.95 -12.93
N HIS A 17 -12.75 -0.75 -13.43
CA HIS A 17 -12.23 -0.23 -14.69
C HIS A 17 -11.87 1.24 -14.52
N LEU A 18 -10.85 1.69 -15.27
CA LEU A 18 -10.52 3.11 -15.32
C LEU A 18 -11.63 3.88 -16.03
N PRO A 19 -12.03 5.06 -15.54
CA PRO A 19 -12.97 5.92 -16.24
C PRO A 19 -12.32 6.47 -17.51
N GLU A 20 -13.13 6.68 -18.55
CA GLU A 20 -12.71 7.19 -19.85
C GLU A 20 -13.22 8.61 -20.08
N GLY A 21 -12.57 9.33 -20.99
CA GLY A 21 -12.96 10.66 -21.44
C GLY A 21 -11.92 11.75 -21.15
N HIS A 22 -11.99 12.85 -21.89
CA HIS A 22 -11.01 13.96 -21.90
C HIS A 22 -10.87 14.67 -20.54
N GLN A 23 -11.84 14.52 -19.65
CA GLN A 23 -11.80 15.09 -18.32
C GLN A 23 -10.89 14.32 -17.36
N TRP A 24 -10.46 13.11 -17.68
CA TRP A 24 -9.66 12.28 -16.80
C TRP A 24 -8.16 12.44 -17.05
N ARG A 25 -7.41 12.39 -15.95
CA ARG A 25 -5.94 12.27 -15.92
C ARG A 25 -5.57 11.09 -15.06
N TYR A 26 -4.55 10.37 -15.50
CA TYR A 26 -4.07 9.16 -14.84
C TYR A 26 -2.68 9.41 -14.31
N GLU A 27 -2.41 8.89 -13.11
CA GLU A 27 -1.13 8.92 -12.43
C GLU A 27 -0.77 7.54 -11.89
N PRO A 28 0.52 7.19 -11.76
CA PRO A 28 0.92 5.99 -11.05
C PRO A 28 0.39 6.03 -9.62
N LYS A 29 -0.20 4.93 -9.16
CA LYS A 29 -0.48 4.77 -7.75
C LYS A 29 0.80 4.25 -7.06
N TRP A 30 1.55 5.19 -6.50
CA TRP A 30 2.76 4.89 -5.77
C TRP A 30 2.47 4.06 -4.53
N ASP A 31 3.38 3.12 -4.21
CA ASP A 31 3.28 2.27 -3.03
C ASP A 31 4.23 2.76 -1.93
N GLY A 32 3.78 3.76 -1.20
CA GLY A 32 4.57 4.43 -0.15
C GLY A 32 3.73 4.89 1.04
N PHE A 33 4.15 6.00 1.65
CA PHE A 33 3.37 6.70 2.67
C PHE A 33 2.87 8.03 2.13
N ARG A 34 1.54 8.15 2.00
CA ARG A 34 0.92 9.44 1.68
C ARG A 34 1.34 10.49 2.69
N CYS A 35 1.78 11.64 2.17
CA CYS A 35 2.28 12.72 2.99
C CYS A 35 1.75 14.08 2.50
N LEU A 36 1.13 14.83 3.42
CA LEU A 36 0.90 16.25 3.26
C LEU A 36 2.06 17.01 3.90
N ALA A 37 2.84 17.71 3.09
CA ALA A 37 3.98 18.51 3.53
C ALA A 37 3.62 20.00 3.54
N SER A 38 3.61 20.61 4.72
CA SER A 38 3.33 22.03 4.90
C SER A 38 4.58 22.78 5.34
N ARG A 39 4.79 23.96 4.77
CA ARG A 39 5.76 24.91 5.29
C ARG A 39 5.07 26.20 5.72
N ARG A 40 5.43 26.68 6.89
CA ARG A 40 5.01 27.96 7.46
C ARG A 40 6.25 28.67 8.01
N ASN A 41 6.73 29.69 7.30
CA ASN A 41 7.98 30.38 7.58
C ASN A 41 9.17 29.42 7.66
N THR A 42 9.70 29.18 8.86
CA THR A 42 10.84 28.28 9.12
C THR A 42 10.41 26.86 9.46
N SER A 43 9.12 26.63 9.76
CA SER A 43 8.63 25.31 10.22
C SER A 43 8.11 24.49 9.05
N VAL A 44 8.60 23.27 8.93
CA VAL A 44 8.10 22.23 8.03
C VAL A 44 7.40 21.17 8.85
N THR A 45 6.21 20.74 8.42
CA THR A 45 5.45 19.65 9.02
C THR A 45 5.09 18.63 7.95
N LEU A 46 5.17 17.34 8.30
CA LEU A 46 4.80 16.22 7.44
C LEU A 46 3.68 15.43 8.11
N TRP A 47 2.53 15.31 7.45
CA TRP A 47 1.37 14.61 7.98
C TRP A 47 1.07 13.36 7.16
N SER A 48 0.91 12.23 7.85
CA SER A 48 0.47 10.98 7.22
C SER A 48 -0.99 11.07 6.77
N LYS A 49 -1.43 10.08 5.99
CA LYS A 49 -2.84 9.91 5.59
C LYS A 49 -3.82 9.97 6.77
N SER A 50 -3.44 9.48 7.94
CA SER A 50 -4.26 9.47 9.16
C SER A 50 -4.04 10.67 10.07
N GLY A 51 -3.34 11.72 9.60
CA GLY A 51 -3.06 12.92 10.38
C GLY A 51 -2.02 12.73 11.48
N LYS A 52 -1.17 11.68 11.41
CA LYS A 52 -0.06 11.49 12.35
C LYS A 52 1.19 12.18 11.84
N PRO A 53 2.01 12.80 12.73
CA PRO A 53 3.25 13.48 12.34
C PRO A 53 4.30 12.48 11.83
N LEU A 54 5.00 12.84 10.75
CA LEU A 54 6.03 12.03 10.10
C LEU A 54 7.43 12.65 10.15
N GLU A 55 7.59 13.90 10.59
CA GLU A 55 8.86 14.68 10.54
C GLU A 55 10.02 13.91 11.15
N ARG A 56 9.81 13.33 12.34
CA ARG A 56 10.84 12.58 13.06
C ARG A 56 11.37 11.37 12.29
N TYR A 57 10.58 10.84 11.36
CA TYR A 57 10.93 9.64 10.58
C TYR A 57 11.56 9.99 9.23
N PHE A 58 11.40 11.24 8.78
CA PHE A 58 11.89 11.72 7.48
C PHE A 58 12.67 13.04 7.60
N PRO A 59 13.72 13.10 8.50
CA PRO A 59 14.51 14.31 8.69
C PRO A 59 15.21 14.76 7.42
N ASP A 60 15.52 13.85 6.52
CA ASP A 60 16.12 14.08 5.21
C ASP A 60 15.19 14.83 4.25
N ILE A 61 13.87 14.55 4.26
CA ILE A 61 12.87 15.30 3.49
C ILE A 61 12.60 16.66 4.13
N VAL A 62 12.47 16.70 5.47
CA VAL A 62 12.32 17.97 6.21
C VAL A 62 13.45 18.94 5.85
N GLY A 63 14.71 18.46 5.91
CA GLY A 63 15.87 19.30 5.62
C GLY A 63 15.95 19.80 4.17
N ILE A 64 15.35 19.06 3.18
CA ILE A 64 15.21 19.57 1.82
C ILE A 64 14.14 20.66 1.75
N LEU A 65 12.95 20.40 2.31
CA LEU A 65 11.83 21.32 2.23
C LEU A 65 12.11 22.64 2.98
N GLU A 66 12.90 22.61 4.07
CA GLU A 66 13.36 23.80 4.78
C GLU A 66 14.31 24.68 3.94
N LYS A 67 15.08 24.07 3.04
CA LYS A 67 16.01 24.79 2.15
C LYS A 67 15.35 25.39 0.92
N LEU A 68 14.11 25.00 0.59
CA LEU A 68 13.41 25.60 -0.54
C LEU A 68 13.18 27.10 -0.28
N PRO A 69 13.27 27.98 -1.30
CA PRO A 69 13.07 29.43 -1.13
C PRO A 69 11.69 29.84 -0.58
N PRO A 70 10.56 29.24 -1.04
CA PRO A 70 9.24 29.68 -0.61
C PRO A 70 8.99 29.36 0.86
N ARG A 71 8.45 30.33 1.60
CA ARG A 71 8.15 30.20 3.04
C ARG A 71 6.77 29.63 3.35
N HIS A 72 5.94 29.51 2.35
CA HIS A 72 4.58 28.97 2.45
C HIS A 72 4.35 27.98 1.33
N PHE A 73 3.78 26.84 1.65
CA PHE A 73 3.19 25.87 0.72
C PHE A 73 2.47 24.77 1.48
N LEU A 74 1.56 24.10 0.79
CA LEU A 74 1.00 22.81 1.21
C LEU A 74 1.02 21.88 -0.01
N LEU A 75 1.87 20.87 0.04
CA LEU A 75 2.09 19.88 -1.01
C LEU A 75 1.52 18.53 -0.61
N ASP A 76 0.95 17.82 -1.57
CA ASP A 76 0.47 16.46 -1.41
C ASP A 76 1.31 15.50 -2.26
N GLY A 77 1.80 14.43 -1.66
CA GLY A 77 2.74 13.52 -2.31
C GLY A 77 2.83 12.17 -1.62
N GLU A 78 3.74 11.35 -2.14
CA GLU A 78 4.04 10.03 -1.60
C GLU A 78 5.51 9.96 -1.20
N LEU A 79 5.77 9.52 0.04
CA LEU A 79 7.12 9.22 0.52
C LEU A 79 7.49 7.80 0.11
N LEU A 80 8.64 7.66 -0.52
CA LEU A 80 9.20 6.41 -1.02
C LEU A 80 10.64 6.25 -0.52
N VAL A 81 11.10 5.00 -0.41
CA VAL A 81 12.52 4.67 -0.14
C VAL A 81 13.00 3.69 -1.19
N LYS A 82 14.18 3.94 -1.76
CA LYS A 82 14.82 3.04 -2.71
C LYS A 82 15.46 1.85 -2.00
N GLY A 83 15.08 0.64 -2.38
CA GLY A 83 15.79 -0.61 -2.08
C GLY A 83 16.73 -1.01 -3.20
N GLU A 84 17.19 -2.25 -3.19
CA GLU A 84 18.14 -2.79 -4.18
C GLU A 84 17.56 -2.86 -5.60
N SER A 85 16.29 -3.24 -5.74
CA SER A 85 15.63 -3.46 -7.04
C SER A 85 14.61 -2.38 -7.43
N GLY A 86 14.63 -1.22 -6.77
CA GLY A 86 13.67 -0.14 -6.99
C GLY A 86 13.11 0.37 -5.67
N TYR A 87 11.95 1.04 -5.68
CA TYR A 87 11.32 1.47 -4.44
C TYR A 87 10.81 0.26 -3.63
N SER A 88 11.02 0.29 -2.32
CA SER A 88 10.71 -0.80 -1.39
C SER A 88 9.86 -0.30 -0.23
N PHE A 89 8.66 -0.86 -0.10
CA PHE A 89 7.78 -0.54 1.01
C PHE A 89 8.29 -1.10 2.34
N SER A 90 8.94 -2.26 2.35
CA SER A 90 9.56 -2.83 3.56
C SER A 90 10.69 -1.93 4.09
N ASP A 91 11.55 -1.40 3.21
CA ASP A 91 12.60 -0.45 3.60
C ASP A 91 11.98 0.87 4.10
N LEU A 92 10.92 1.34 3.46
CA LEU A 92 10.17 2.50 3.92
C LEU A 92 9.59 2.29 5.32
N GLN A 93 9.01 1.12 5.61
CA GLN A 93 8.48 0.79 6.94
C GLN A 93 9.57 0.78 8.03
N MET A 94 10.80 0.41 7.70
CA MET A 94 11.91 0.44 8.66
C MET A 94 12.21 1.86 9.18
N ARG A 95 11.80 2.91 8.46
CA ARG A 95 11.92 4.31 8.90
C ARG A 95 11.06 4.61 10.13
N LEU A 96 9.96 3.89 10.33
CA LEU A 96 9.08 4.06 11.50
C LEU A 96 9.67 3.38 12.74
N HIS A 97 10.79 3.92 13.22
CA HIS A 97 11.52 3.37 14.36
C HIS A 97 11.52 4.33 15.56
N PRO A 98 11.40 3.83 16.82
CA PRO A 98 11.38 4.69 18.01
C PRO A 98 12.74 5.39 18.28
N ALA A 99 13.87 4.74 17.96
CA ALA A 99 15.21 5.32 18.17
C ALA A 99 15.60 6.30 17.06
N ALA A 100 15.84 7.55 17.40
CA ALA A 100 16.26 8.61 16.48
C ALA A 100 17.59 8.30 15.78
N SER A 101 18.54 7.69 16.48
CA SER A 101 19.84 7.28 15.92
C SER A 101 19.67 6.33 14.71
N ARG A 102 18.76 5.34 14.83
CA ARG A 102 18.45 4.42 13.72
C ARG A 102 17.76 5.13 12.56
N VAL A 103 16.83 6.03 12.84
CA VAL A 103 16.16 6.83 11.80
C VAL A 103 17.18 7.66 11.02
N ASN A 104 18.10 8.36 11.74
CA ASN A 104 19.13 9.19 11.11
C ASN A 104 20.11 8.34 10.27
N MET A 105 20.51 7.17 10.76
CA MET A 105 21.34 6.25 10.01
C MET A 105 20.65 5.79 8.71
N LEU A 106 19.35 5.41 8.79
CA LEU A 106 18.59 4.99 7.61
C LEU A 106 18.35 6.15 6.64
N ALA A 107 18.14 7.37 7.15
CA ALA A 107 18.00 8.57 6.34
C ALA A 107 19.26 8.88 5.48
N GLN A 108 20.44 8.53 6.00
CA GLN A 108 21.70 8.68 5.28
C GLN A 108 21.94 7.52 4.29
N LYS A 109 21.70 6.27 4.71
CA LYS A 109 21.98 5.08 3.90
C LYS A 109 20.98 4.90 2.74
N GLN A 110 19.71 5.12 3.02
CA GLN A 110 18.58 4.95 2.11
C GLN A 110 17.69 6.19 2.17
N PRO A 111 18.12 7.32 1.61
CA PRO A 111 17.36 8.56 1.68
C PRO A 111 15.98 8.42 1.00
N ALA A 112 14.99 9.08 1.59
CA ALA A 112 13.64 9.08 1.07
C ALA A 112 13.51 9.99 -0.16
N THR A 113 12.52 9.67 -0.99
CA THR A 113 12.05 10.49 -2.11
C THR A 113 10.62 10.93 -1.79
N PHE A 114 10.28 12.18 -2.06
CA PHE A 114 8.93 12.70 -1.91
C PHE A 114 8.37 13.06 -3.28
N VAL A 115 7.55 12.17 -3.84
CA VAL A 115 6.95 12.34 -5.18
C VAL A 115 5.72 13.22 -5.07
N LEU A 116 5.73 14.37 -5.72
CA LEU A 116 4.64 15.35 -5.67
C LEU A 116 3.57 15.07 -6.73
N PHE A 117 2.30 15.19 -6.38
CA PHE A 117 1.19 15.04 -7.32
C PHE A 117 0.02 16.01 -7.11
N ASP A 118 0.02 16.84 -6.05
CA ASP A 118 -0.92 17.93 -5.89
C ASP A 118 -0.30 19.08 -5.06
N ILE A 119 -0.84 20.28 -5.22
CA ILE A 119 -0.51 21.45 -4.42
C ILE A 119 -1.81 22.10 -3.94
N LEU A 120 -1.91 22.34 -2.64
CA LEU A 120 -3.12 22.82 -1.98
C LEU A 120 -3.01 24.25 -1.50
N GLU A 121 -1.77 24.73 -1.37
CA GLU A 121 -1.45 26.10 -1.03
C GLU A 121 -0.20 26.54 -1.79
N THR A 122 -0.27 27.72 -2.37
CA THR A 122 0.79 28.29 -3.21
C THR A 122 2.01 28.73 -2.40
N ASP A 123 3.10 29.11 -3.09
CA ASP A 123 4.32 29.70 -2.51
C ASP A 123 4.10 31.08 -1.82
N GLN A 124 2.92 31.65 -2.00
CA GLN A 124 2.46 32.89 -1.34
C GLN A 124 1.49 32.62 -0.17
N GLY A 125 1.17 31.36 0.11
CA GLY A 125 0.26 30.99 1.19
C GLY A 125 -1.23 31.06 0.81
N MET A 126 -1.56 31.17 -0.47
CA MET A 126 -2.95 31.17 -0.94
C MET A 126 -3.49 29.74 -1.01
N ASN A 127 -4.58 29.47 -0.32
CA ASN A 127 -5.30 28.19 -0.40
C ASN A 127 -5.99 28.06 -1.77
N ILE A 128 -5.72 26.97 -2.48
CA ILE A 128 -6.27 26.70 -3.80
C ILE A 128 -7.00 25.34 -3.89
N MET A 129 -7.41 24.76 -2.75
CA MET A 129 -8.13 23.49 -2.74
C MET A 129 -9.44 23.53 -3.52
N SER A 130 -10.13 24.68 -3.56
CA SER A 130 -11.36 24.86 -4.33
C SER A 130 -11.14 24.99 -5.84
N ALA A 131 -9.91 25.23 -6.28
CA ALA A 131 -9.60 25.29 -7.71
C ALA A 131 -9.68 23.89 -8.37
N PRO A 132 -10.02 23.82 -9.66
CA PRO A 132 -10.02 22.54 -10.38
C PRO A 132 -8.62 21.91 -10.45
N LEU A 133 -8.56 20.58 -10.55
CA LEU A 133 -7.29 19.85 -10.62
C LEU A 133 -6.36 20.38 -11.73
N SER A 134 -6.92 20.71 -12.89
CA SER A 134 -6.14 21.25 -14.02
C SER A 134 -5.38 22.53 -13.67
N GLU A 135 -5.96 23.38 -12.83
CA GLU A 135 -5.32 24.61 -12.37
C GLU A 135 -4.28 24.30 -11.28
N ARG A 136 -4.63 23.47 -10.28
CA ARG A 136 -3.70 23.06 -9.23
C ARG A 136 -2.48 22.36 -9.82
N ARG A 137 -2.66 21.49 -10.84
CA ARG A 137 -1.57 20.81 -11.53
C ARG A 137 -0.63 21.80 -12.22
N ARG A 138 -1.16 22.78 -12.94
CA ARG A 138 -0.36 23.81 -13.57
C ARG A 138 0.44 24.65 -12.56
N ILE A 139 -0.14 24.93 -11.40
CA ILE A 139 0.54 25.64 -10.30
C ILE A 139 1.63 24.74 -9.71
N LEU A 140 1.37 23.45 -9.51
CA LEU A 140 2.35 22.48 -9.02
C LEU A 140 3.54 22.35 -9.98
N GLU A 141 3.31 22.27 -11.28
CA GLU A 141 4.37 22.18 -12.30
C GLU A 141 5.28 23.42 -12.25
N ARG A 142 4.70 24.62 -12.20
CA ARG A 142 5.47 25.87 -12.04
C ARG A 142 6.24 25.92 -10.72
N PHE A 143 5.62 25.47 -9.63
CA PHE A 143 6.28 25.39 -8.33
C PHE A 143 7.48 24.43 -8.40
N TRP A 144 7.28 23.25 -9.01
CA TRP A 144 8.31 22.24 -9.14
C TRP A 144 9.45 22.72 -10.04
N GLU A 145 9.17 23.28 -11.21
CA GLU A 145 10.17 23.83 -12.13
C GLU A 145 11.01 24.91 -11.46
N LYS A 146 10.38 25.80 -10.71
CA LYS A 146 11.03 26.94 -10.09
C LYS A 146 11.88 26.56 -8.89
N TYR A 147 11.44 25.57 -8.07
CA TYR A 147 12.04 25.32 -6.76
C TYR A 147 12.59 23.91 -6.56
N CYS A 148 12.09 22.90 -7.28
CA CYS A 148 12.38 21.50 -7.03
C CYS A 148 13.13 20.79 -8.16
N GLN A 149 13.20 21.36 -9.38
CA GLN A 149 13.76 20.71 -10.57
C GLN A 149 15.18 20.16 -10.38
N LYS A 150 16.01 20.84 -9.59
CA LYS A 150 17.38 20.42 -9.27
C LYS A 150 17.47 19.40 -8.13
N GLU A 151 16.39 19.18 -7.39
CA GLU A 151 16.34 18.25 -6.25
C GLU A 151 15.76 16.90 -6.69
N LYS A 152 16.64 15.94 -6.96
CA LYS A 152 16.28 14.61 -7.46
C LYS A 152 15.36 13.82 -6.51
N ARG A 153 15.30 14.19 -5.24
CA ARG A 153 14.46 13.54 -4.22
C ARG A 153 13.08 14.15 -4.07
N ILE A 154 12.77 15.19 -4.83
CA ILE A 154 11.43 15.81 -4.90
C ILE A 154 10.95 15.80 -6.36
N PRO A 155 10.74 14.62 -6.98
CA PRO A 155 10.25 14.55 -8.35
C PRO A 155 8.75 14.85 -8.43
N LEU A 156 8.32 15.29 -9.60
CA LEU A 156 6.92 15.39 -9.96
C LEU A 156 6.40 14.04 -10.44
N SER A 157 5.23 13.62 -9.96
CA SER A 157 4.55 12.41 -10.47
C SER A 157 4.17 12.58 -11.93
N PRO A 158 4.49 11.62 -12.82
CA PRO A 158 4.03 11.68 -14.20
C PRO A 158 2.51 11.62 -14.29
N GLN A 159 1.96 12.26 -15.32
CA GLN A 159 0.53 12.30 -15.59
C GLN A 159 0.30 12.11 -17.09
N THR A 160 -0.75 11.38 -17.46
CA THR A 160 -1.19 11.20 -18.85
C THR A 160 -2.72 11.25 -18.96
N ASP A 161 -3.23 11.53 -20.15
CA ASP A 161 -4.65 11.38 -20.50
C ASP A 161 -4.92 10.08 -21.26
N SER A 162 -3.89 9.32 -21.58
CA SER A 162 -3.95 8.04 -22.27
C SER A 162 -4.03 6.86 -21.30
N ILE A 163 -5.14 6.12 -21.32
CA ILE A 163 -5.26 4.86 -20.56
C ILE A 163 -4.18 3.87 -20.98
N THR A 164 -3.87 3.79 -22.26
CA THR A 164 -2.85 2.88 -22.78
C THR A 164 -1.48 3.17 -22.20
N GLU A 165 -1.10 4.44 -22.06
CA GLU A 165 0.14 4.83 -21.40
C GLU A 165 0.09 4.56 -19.89
N ALA A 166 -1.01 4.90 -19.25
CA ALA A 166 -1.20 4.63 -17.83
C ALA A 166 -1.06 3.13 -17.52
N MET A 167 -1.64 2.26 -18.33
CA MET A 167 -1.54 0.80 -18.17
C MET A 167 -0.10 0.28 -18.31
N LYS A 168 0.77 0.95 -19.09
CA LYS A 168 2.19 0.58 -19.19
C LYS A 168 2.89 0.68 -17.84
N TRP A 169 2.52 1.63 -16.97
CA TRP A 169 3.13 1.74 -15.65
C TRP A 169 2.95 0.49 -14.79
N LEU A 170 1.84 -0.25 -14.95
CA LEU A 170 1.62 -1.51 -14.26
C LEU A 170 2.57 -2.64 -14.71
N HIS A 171 3.13 -2.53 -15.91
CA HIS A 171 3.99 -3.55 -16.50
C HIS A 171 5.47 -3.18 -16.42
N THR A 172 5.81 -1.89 -16.51
CA THR A 172 7.19 -1.41 -16.63
C THR A 172 7.78 -0.89 -15.33
N SER A 173 6.95 -0.41 -14.41
CA SER A 173 7.39 0.25 -13.18
C SER A 173 7.74 -0.68 -12.02
N GLY A 174 7.74 -2.00 -12.23
CA GLY A 174 8.05 -2.97 -11.18
C GLY A 174 6.98 -2.98 -10.07
N TRP A 175 7.40 -3.34 -8.85
CA TRP A 175 6.51 -3.56 -7.71
C TRP A 175 6.10 -2.30 -6.92
N TYR A 176 6.68 -1.15 -7.25
CA TYR A 176 6.46 0.12 -6.54
C TYR A 176 5.27 0.95 -7.04
N VAL A 177 4.62 0.50 -8.12
CA VAL A 177 3.35 1.04 -8.63
C VAL A 177 2.29 -0.05 -8.46
N ASP A 178 1.36 0.12 -7.51
CA ASP A 178 0.37 -0.88 -7.17
C ASP A 178 -0.97 -0.67 -7.90
N GLY A 179 -1.03 0.30 -8.81
CA GLY A 179 -2.24 0.64 -9.53
C GLY A 179 -2.12 1.96 -10.29
N ILE A 180 -3.26 2.48 -10.67
CA ILE A 180 -3.42 3.78 -11.35
C ILE A 180 -4.43 4.60 -10.55
N ILE A 181 -4.14 5.87 -10.37
CA ILE A 181 -5.10 6.87 -9.86
C ILE A 181 -5.66 7.64 -11.05
N ALA A 182 -6.97 7.67 -11.18
CA ALA A 182 -7.69 8.53 -12.12
C ALA A 182 -8.29 9.72 -11.37
N LYS A 183 -7.98 10.91 -11.85
CA LYS A 183 -8.43 12.20 -11.30
C LYS A 183 -9.19 12.97 -12.38
N ASN A 184 -10.32 13.59 -12.02
CA ASN A 184 -11.04 14.44 -12.94
C ASN A 184 -10.45 15.87 -12.92
N ASN A 185 -10.15 16.41 -14.08
CA ASN A 185 -9.56 17.75 -14.25
C ASN A 185 -10.38 18.89 -13.65
N ARG A 186 -11.70 18.68 -13.51
CA ARG A 186 -12.65 19.69 -13.02
C ARG A 186 -12.85 19.65 -11.51
N ASP A 187 -12.37 18.58 -10.84
CA ASP A 187 -12.64 18.38 -9.43
C ASP A 187 -11.79 19.31 -8.55
N ALA A 188 -12.43 19.88 -7.56
CA ALA A 188 -11.79 20.51 -6.42
C ALA A 188 -11.10 19.42 -5.55
N TYR A 189 -10.17 19.84 -4.69
CA TYR A 189 -9.61 18.98 -3.67
C TYR A 189 -10.51 18.98 -2.44
N ILE A 190 -11.12 17.85 -2.12
CA ILE A 190 -12.06 17.71 -0.99
C ILE A 190 -11.39 16.83 0.08
N PRO A 191 -10.89 17.45 1.17
CA PRO A 191 -10.18 16.75 2.23
C PRO A 191 -11.00 15.61 2.85
N GLY A 192 -10.40 14.43 2.98
CA GLY A 192 -11.01 13.25 3.61
C GLY A 192 -12.00 12.48 2.72
N GLU A 193 -12.46 13.06 1.61
CA GLU A 193 -13.45 12.45 0.74
C GLU A 193 -12.83 11.56 -0.37
N ARG A 194 -13.60 10.56 -0.82
CA ARG A 194 -13.21 9.63 -1.88
C ARG A 194 -13.66 10.11 -3.26
N VAL A 195 -13.06 11.18 -3.74
CA VAL A 195 -13.41 11.82 -5.02
C VAL A 195 -12.65 11.18 -6.20
N MET A 196 -11.37 10.86 -6.03
CA MET A 196 -10.56 10.20 -7.03
C MET A 196 -10.98 8.74 -7.22
N GLN A 197 -10.55 8.11 -8.32
CA GLN A 197 -10.72 6.69 -8.56
C GLN A 197 -9.36 6.00 -8.58
N LYS A 198 -9.29 4.77 -8.05
CA LYS A 198 -8.09 3.94 -8.12
C LYS A 198 -8.41 2.60 -8.76
N TYR A 199 -7.63 2.24 -9.77
CA TYR A 199 -7.59 0.91 -10.35
C TYR A 199 -6.37 0.19 -9.80
N LYS A 200 -6.56 -1.03 -9.30
CA LYS A 200 -5.46 -1.86 -8.79
C LYS A 200 -5.27 -3.09 -9.65
N ARG A 201 -4.01 -3.49 -9.85
CA ARG A 201 -3.70 -4.79 -10.43
C ARG A 201 -4.02 -5.87 -9.40
N ILE A 202 -5.19 -6.50 -9.55
CA ILE A 202 -5.58 -7.66 -8.75
C ILE A 202 -5.03 -8.91 -9.44
N ARG A 203 -4.30 -9.71 -8.67
CA ARG A 203 -3.74 -10.99 -9.09
C ARG A 203 -4.44 -12.12 -8.36
N THR A 204 -4.29 -13.34 -8.86
CA THR A 204 -4.78 -14.55 -8.20
C THR A 204 -3.63 -15.51 -7.92
N ALA A 205 -3.80 -16.31 -6.88
CA ALA A 205 -2.92 -17.44 -6.57
C ALA A 205 -3.75 -18.60 -6.06
N ASP A 206 -3.33 -19.82 -6.42
CA ASP A 206 -3.83 -21.04 -5.82
C ASP A 206 -2.99 -21.36 -4.58
N CYS A 207 -3.63 -21.41 -3.43
CA CYS A 207 -2.98 -21.62 -2.15
C CYS A 207 -3.51 -22.87 -1.46
N VAL A 208 -2.62 -23.55 -0.76
CA VAL A 208 -2.98 -24.65 0.14
C VAL A 208 -3.52 -24.05 1.44
N VAL A 209 -4.60 -24.62 1.97
CA VAL A 209 -5.09 -24.26 3.30
C VAL A 209 -4.36 -25.13 4.32
N GLY A 210 -3.35 -24.55 4.98
CA GLY A 210 -2.55 -25.24 6.00
C GLY A 210 -3.10 -25.09 7.42
N GLY A 211 -4.16 -24.29 7.60
CA GLY A 211 -4.82 -24.11 8.87
C GLY A 211 -6.00 -23.13 8.79
N PHE A 212 -6.73 -22.99 9.90
CA PHE A 212 -7.82 -22.02 10.00
C PHE A 212 -7.90 -21.41 11.40
N ARG A 213 -8.65 -20.30 11.51
CA ARG A 213 -9.04 -19.69 12.78
C ARG A 213 -10.55 -19.63 12.87
N TYR A 214 -11.08 -19.85 14.06
CA TYR A 214 -12.47 -19.53 14.35
C TYR A 214 -12.71 -18.02 14.31
N GLY A 215 -13.95 -17.63 14.10
CA GLY A 215 -14.37 -16.23 14.23
C GLY A 215 -14.20 -15.73 15.67
N SER A 216 -14.25 -14.40 15.87
CA SER A 216 -14.32 -13.82 17.22
C SER A 216 -15.62 -14.26 17.85
N ASP A 217 -15.55 -14.84 19.06
CA ASP A 217 -16.70 -15.31 19.84
C ASP A 217 -17.64 -16.26 19.07
N SER A 218 -17.06 -17.06 18.14
CA SER A 218 -17.80 -17.96 17.28
C SER A 218 -17.08 -19.31 17.18
N LYS A 219 -17.88 -20.39 17.07
CA LYS A 219 -17.38 -21.75 16.76
C LYS A 219 -17.28 -22.01 15.24
N GLU A 220 -17.61 -21.04 14.43
CA GLU A 220 -17.50 -21.13 12.98
C GLU A 220 -16.18 -20.56 12.48
N VAL A 221 -15.73 -21.05 11.31
CA VAL A 221 -14.52 -20.55 10.64
C VAL A 221 -14.61 -19.04 10.37
N GLY A 222 -13.59 -18.31 10.81
CA GLY A 222 -13.45 -16.87 10.57
C GLY A 222 -12.41 -16.53 9.49
N SER A 223 -11.36 -17.38 9.36
CA SER A 223 -10.34 -17.20 8.32
C SER A 223 -9.62 -18.50 8.00
N LEU A 224 -9.21 -18.63 6.73
CA LEU A 224 -8.33 -19.71 6.25
C LEU A 224 -6.90 -19.19 6.21
N LEU A 225 -5.93 -19.98 6.67
CA LEU A 225 -4.50 -19.71 6.63
C LEU A 225 -3.90 -20.35 5.38
N LEU A 226 -3.25 -19.52 4.57
CA LEU A 226 -2.83 -19.85 3.23
C LEU A 226 -1.35 -20.18 3.18
N GLY A 227 -1.01 -21.21 2.42
CA GLY A 227 0.34 -21.71 2.25
C GLY A 227 0.74 -21.88 0.79
N LEU A 228 2.04 -21.73 0.54
CA LEU A 228 2.69 -22.05 -0.73
C LEU A 228 3.94 -22.89 -0.46
N TYR A 229 4.20 -23.84 -1.35
CA TYR A 229 5.39 -24.68 -1.28
C TYR A 229 6.63 -23.97 -1.82
N ASP A 230 7.74 -24.13 -1.09
CA ASP A 230 9.06 -23.76 -1.62
C ASP A 230 9.62 -24.88 -2.53
N LYS A 231 10.81 -24.64 -3.11
CA LYS A 231 11.50 -25.61 -3.97
C LYS A 231 11.95 -26.89 -3.24
N ARG A 232 12.01 -26.84 -1.90
CA ARG A 232 12.36 -28.00 -1.05
C ARG A 232 11.15 -28.78 -0.61
N GLY A 233 9.94 -28.34 -0.96
CA GLY A 233 8.68 -28.98 -0.61
C GLY A 233 8.17 -28.64 0.78
N HIS A 234 8.67 -27.57 1.43
CA HIS A 234 8.11 -27.09 2.69
C HIS A 234 6.94 -26.13 2.40
N LEU A 235 5.85 -26.32 3.12
CA LEU A 235 4.68 -25.46 3.07
C LEU A 235 4.87 -24.27 4.02
N HIS A 236 4.98 -23.06 3.47
CA HIS A 236 5.15 -21.82 4.21
C HIS A 236 3.85 -21.04 4.28
N HIS A 237 3.52 -20.51 5.43
CA HIS A 237 2.41 -19.58 5.61
C HIS A 237 2.69 -18.26 4.89
N VAL A 238 1.83 -17.91 3.92
CA VAL A 238 1.98 -16.70 3.10
C VAL A 238 0.91 -15.64 3.35
N GLY A 239 -0.10 -15.95 4.16
CA GLY A 239 -1.17 -15.02 4.51
C GLY A 239 -2.47 -15.71 4.88
N PHE A 240 -3.56 -14.97 4.89
CA PHE A 240 -4.87 -15.50 5.26
C PHE A 240 -5.97 -14.85 4.44
N THR A 241 -7.14 -15.50 4.39
CA THR A 241 -8.37 -14.92 3.88
C THR A 241 -9.47 -15.00 4.93
N SER A 242 -10.05 -13.83 5.26
CA SER A 242 -11.29 -13.69 6.02
C SER A 242 -12.49 -13.35 5.13
N GLY A 243 -12.23 -13.13 3.84
CA GLY A 243 -13.24 -12.81 2.83
C GLY A 243 -14.01 -14.05 2.36
N ILE A 244 -14.60 -14.80 3.31
CA ILE A 244 -15.34 -16.05 3.09
C ILE A 244 -16.86 -15.88 3.28
N ALA A 245 -17.37 -14.66 3.17
CA ALA A 245 -18.79 -14.34 3.47
C ALA A 245 -19.80 -15.07 2.54
N LYS A 246 -19.35 -15.51 1.36
CA LYS A 246 -20.20 -16.24 0.39
C LYS A 246 -20.22 -17.75 0.58
N VAL A 247 -19.51 -18.26 1.59
CA VAL A 247 -19.41 -19.71 1.86
C VAL A 247 -20.34 -20.06 3.02
N ASP A 248 -20.96 -21.23 2.95
CA ASP A 248 -21.67 -21.81 4.09
C ASP A 248 -20.66 -22.16 5.20
N LYS A 249 -20.54 -21.26 6.16
CA LYS A 249 -19.54 -21.36 7.23
C LYS A 249 -19.75 -22.58 8.13
N PRO A 250 -20.98 -22.94 8.57
CA PRO A 250 -21.21 -24.15 9.35
C PRO A 250 -20.72 -25.42 8.64
N SER A 251 -21.06 -25.57 7.37
CA SER A 251 -20.62 -26.72 6.56
C SER A 251 -19.10 -26.73 6.36
N LEU A 252 -18.52 -25.58 6.01
CA LEU A 252 -17.08 -25.47 5.87
C LEU A 252 -16.35 -25.76 7.19
N THR A 253 -16.87 -25.31 8.33
CA THR A 253 -16.26 -25.57 9.64
C THR A 253 -16.19 -27.07 9.92
N LYS A 254 -17.31 -27.78 9.74
CA LYS A 254 -17.35 -29.25 9.90
C LYS A 254 -16.31 -29.94 9.00
N GLN A 255 -16.22 -29.52 7.74
CA GLN A 255 -15.22 -30.07 6.81
C GLN A 255 -13.79 -29.82 7.30
N LEU A 256 -13.48 -28.59 7.75
CA LEU A 256 -12.15 -28.24 8.24
C LEU A 256 -11.79 -29.01 9.51
N GLU A 257 -12.74 -29.19 10.41
CA GLU A 257 -12.53 -29.95 11.66
C GLU A 257 -12.15 -31.43 11.41
N THR A 258 -12.65 -32.06 10.34
CA THR A 258 -12.25 -33.43 9.95
C THR A 258 -10.82 -33.49 9.40
N LEU A 259 -10.25 -32.34 9.02
CA LEU A 259 -8.91 -32.25 8.44
C LEU A 259 -7.86 -31.77 9.47
N ILE A 260 -8.24 -31.55 10.74
CA ILE A 260 -7.29 -31.09 11.77
C ILE A 260 -6.17 -32.12 11.94
N GLN A 261 -4.94 -31.68 11.63
CA GLN A 261 -3.74 -32.49 11.73
C GLN A 261 -2.49 -31.65 11.81
N GLU A 262 -1.60 -31.95 12.78
CA GLU A 262 -0.27 -31.31 12.90
C GLU A 262 0.67 -31.80 11.76
N PRO A 263 1.63 -30.98 11.33
CA PRO A 263 1.89 -29.62 11.78
C PRO A 263 1.15 -28.54 10.96
N GLY A 264 0.37 -28.88 9.93
CA GLY A 264 -0.27 -27.96 8.99
C GLY A 264 0.73 -27.28 8.06
N PHE A 265 1.63 -26.45 8.59
CA PHE A 265 2.75 -25.85 7.86
C PHE A 265 4.07 -26.53 8.24
N THR A 266 4.88 -26.88 7.23
CA THR A 266 6.18 -27.56 7.41
C THR A 266 7.38 -26.61 7.28
N GLY A 267 7.14 -25.36 6.86
CA GLY A 267 8.08 -24.25 6.83
C GLY A 267 7.70 -23.18 7.85
N ASN A 268 7.68 -21.91 7.46
CA ASN A 268 7.25 -20.81 8.33
C ASN A 268 5.77 -20.97 8.67
N ALA A 269 5.46 -21.02 9.97
CA ALA A 269 4.09 -21.13 10.48
C ALA A 269 3.52 -19.76 10.91
N PRO A 270 2.18 -19.64 11.07
CA PRO A 270 1.57 -18.45 11.66
C PRO A 270 2.02 -18.25 13.11
N GLY A 271 2.10 -16.98 13.58
CA GLY A 271 2.41 -16.68 14.98
C GLY A 271 3.90 -16.52 15.29
N ALA A 272 4.80 -16.58 14.29
CA ALA A 272 6.18 -16.18 14.50
C ALA A 272 6.26 -14.74 15.05
N PRO A 273 7.18 -14.44 15.99
CA PRO A 273 7.33 -13.12 16.59
C PRO A 273 7.50 -12.05 15.50
N SER A 274 6.58 -11.12 15.42
CA SER A 274 6.65 -9.97 14.52
C SER A 274 6.06 -8.74 15.22
N ARG A 275 6.36 -7.53 14.75
CA ARG A 275 5.75 -6.30 15.27
C ARG A 275 4.22 -6.27 15.19
N TRP A 276 3.64 -7.20 14.43
CA TRP A 276 2.20 -7.29 14.14
C TRP A 276 1.58 -8.55 14.71
N SER A 277 2.36 -9.39 15.44
CA SER A 277 1.82 -10.56 16.11
C SER A 277 0.96 -10.13 17.30
N THR A 278 -0.27 -10.64 17.34
CA THR A 278 -1.19 -10.51 18.46
C THR A 278 -1.40 -11.89 19.05
N GLU A 279 -1.93 -12.02 20.28
CA GLU A 279 -2.33 -13.31 20.86
C GLU A 279 -3.20 -14.12 19.90
N ARG A 280 -4.07 -13.45 19.17
CA ARG A 280 -4.93 -14.08 18.15
C ARG A 280 -4.13 -14.66 16.97
N SER A 281 -2.93 -14.18 16.68
CA SER A 281 -2.09 -14.71 15.61
C SER A 281 -1.54 -16.10 15.90
N THR A 282 -1.47 -16.48 17.18
CA THR A 282 -1.03 -17.81 17.64
C THR A 282 -2.17 -18.82 17.78
N GLN A 283 -3.42 -18.37 17.86
CA GLN A 283 -4.60 -19.20 18.00
C GLN A 283 -5.11 -19.67 16.63
N TRP A 284 -4.69 -20.84 16.19
CA TRP A 284 -5.15 -21.46 14.94
C TRP A 284 -5.16 -22.97 15.04
N LYS A 285 -5.91 -23.64 14.15
CA LYS A 285 -5.98 -25.09 14.03
C LYS A 285 -5.19 -25.51 12.79
N PRO A 286 -4.19 -26.39 12.92
CA PRO A 286 -3.45 -26.94 11.79
C PRO A 286 -4.32 -27.91 11.00
N LEU A 287 -4.12 -27.96 9.69
CA LEU A 287 -4.86 -28.85 8.79
C LEU A 287 -3.92 -29.72 7.98
N MET A 288 -4.36 -30.94 7.69
CA MET A 288 -3.78 -31.74 6.62
C MET A 288 -3.80 -30.91 5.32
N PRO A 289 -2.66 -30.70 4.65
CA PRO A 289 -2.55 -29.76 3.53
C PRO A 289 -3.10 -30.32 2.21
N THR A 290 -4.37 -30.68 2.18
CA THR A 290 -5.06 -31.29 1.02
C THR A 290 -6.02 -30.33 0.32
N LEU A 291 -6.47 -29.28 1.03
CA LEU A 291 -7.44 -28.35 0.51
C LEU A 291 -6.73 -27.19 -0.24
N VAL A 292 -7.14 -26.96 -1.49
CA VAL A 292 -6.62 -25.85 -2.31
C VAL A 292 -7.73 -24.84 -2.57
N VAL A 293 -7.37 -23.55 -2.49
CA VAL A 293 -8.25 -22.42 -2.77
C VAL A 293 -7.57 -21.45 -3.72
N GLU A 294 -8.34 -20.86 -4.61
CA GLU A 294 -7.92 -19.67 -5.38
C GLU A 294 -8.32 -18.42 -4.62
N VAL A 295 -7.35 -17.53 -4.43
CA VAL A 295 -7.57 -16.25 -3.77
C VAL A 295 -7.12 -15.09 -4.65
N SER A 296 -7.80 -13.95 -4.54
CA SER A 296 -7.30 -12.70 -5.11
C SER A 296 -6.50 -11.91 -4.08
N PHE A 297 -5.43 -11.27 -4.54
CA PHE A 297 -4.56 -10.44 -3.74
C PHE A 297 -4.07 -9.23 -4.52
N ASP A 298 -3.66 -8.17 -3.83
CA ASP A 298 -3.16 -6.95 -4.44
C ASP A 298 -1.63 -6.81 -4.35
N HIS A 299 -1.03 -7.17 -3.22
CA HIS A 299 0.39 -6.94 -3.00
C HIS A 299 1.09 -8.07 -2.22
N VAL A 300 2.36 -8.29 -2.56
CA VAL A 300 3.26 -9.25 -1.87
C VAL A 300 4.46 -8.49 -1.32
N THR A 301 4.81 -8.75 -0.08
CA THR A 301 6.01 -8.25 0.58
C THR A 301 6.69 -9.41 1.30
N ASP A 302 7.99 -9.60 1.11
CA ASP A 302 8.78 -10.67 1.74
C ASP A 302 8.12 -12.06 1.60
N HIS A 303 7.69 -12.40 0.39
CA HIS A 303 7.02 -13.65 0.03
C HIS A 303 5.68 -13.89 0.74
N ARG A 304 5.03 -12.85 1.24
CA ARG A 304 3.72 -12.93 1.91
C ARG A 304 2.73 -11.93 1.33
N PHE A 305 1.46 -12.29 1.36
CA PHE A 305 0.40 -11.34 1.06
C PHE A 305 0.41 -10.22 2.10
N ARG A 306 0.56 -8.98 1.65
CA ARG A 306 0.65 -7.80 2.50
C ARG A 306 -0.68 -7.44 3.17
N HIS A 307 -1.77 -7.68 2.46
CA HIS A 307 -3.13 -7.45 2.93
C HIS A 307 -3.91 -8.75 2.98
N GLY A 308 -5.08 -8.73 3.64
CA GLY A 308 -6.01 -9.85 3.59
C GLY A 308 -6.42 -10.16 2.15
N THR A 309 -6.44 -11.44 1.82
CA THR A 309 -6.88 -11.91 0.51
C THR A 309 -8.38 -12.15 0.48
N ARG A 310 -8.95 -12.32 -0.71
CA ARG A 310 -10.35 -12.67 -0.90
C ARG A 310 -10.44 -14.05 -1.54
N LEU A 311 -11.18 -14.95 -0.92
CA LEU A 311 -11.50 -16.26 -1.48
C LEU A 311 -12.34 -16.08 -2.76
N LEU A 312 -11.89 -16.68 -3.85
CA LEU A 312 -12.62 -16.75 -5.12
C LEU A 312 -13.38 -18.06 -5.24
N ARG A 313 -12.68 -19.19 -5.06
CA ARG A 313 -13.26 -20.53 -5.14
C ARG A 313 -12.35 -21.59 -4.51
N PHE A 314 -12.91 -22.76 -4.23
CA PHE A 314 -12.16 -23.97 -3.95
C PHE A 314 -11.66 -24.61 -5.25
N ARG A 315 -10.51 -25.27 -5.18
CA ARG A 315 -9.82 -25.88 -6.32
C ARG A 315 -9.60 -27.38 -6.08
N PRO A 316 -10.66 -28.20 -6.09
CA PRO A 316 -10.54 -29.66 -5.93
C PRO A 316 -9.80 -30.32 -7.11
N ASP A 317 -9.73 -29.60 -8.24
CA ASP A 317 -9.04 -29.99 -9.48
C ASP A 317 -7.51 -29.81 -9.39
N LYS A 318 -6.98 -29.14 -8.35
CA LYS A 318 -5.57 -28.76 -8.28
C LYS A 318 -4.84 -29.48 -7.16
N SER A 319 -3.71 -30.12 -7.51
CA SER A 319 -2.85 -30.75 -6.50
C SER A 319 -2.21 -29.69 -5.59
N PRO A 320 -2.20 -29.89 -4.26
CA PRO A 320 -1.52 -28.99 -3.32
C PRO A 320 -0.06 -28.69 -3.67
N ARG A 321 0.68 -29.68 -4.17
CA ARG A 321 2.10 -29.54 -4.55
C ARG A 321 2.34 -28.60 -5.75
N GLN A 322 1.32 -28.28 -6.52
CA GLN A 322 1.39 -27.29 -7.60
C GLN A 322 1.27 -25.84 -7.09
N CYS A 323 0.90 -25.64 -5.83
CA CYS A 323 0.77 -24.33 -5.21
C CYS A 323 2.13 -23.86 -4.70
N THR A 324 2.94 -23.27 -5.57
CA THR A 324 4.33 -22.88 -5.27
C THR A 324 4.51 -21.38 -5.10
N MET A 325 5.60 -20.97 -4.40
CA MET A 325 6.00 -19.59 -4.19
C MET A 325 6.20 -18.79 -5.49
N GLU A 326 6.45 -19.46 -6.62
CA GLU A 326 6.65 -18.82 -7.92
C GLU A 326 5.42 -18.01 -8.39
N GLN A 327 4.23 -18.38 -7.91
CA GLN A 327 2.99 -17.65 -8.22
C GLN A 327 2.99 -16.21 -7.69
N LEU A 328 3.77 -15.92 -6.65
CA LEU A 328 3.87 -14.59 -6.06
C LEU A 328 4.66 -13.60 -6.94
N HIS A 329 5.45 -14.12 -7.89
CA HIS A 329 6.36 -13.37 -8.74
C HIS A 329 5.88 -13.24 -10.20
N ARG A 330 4.71 -13.77 -10.53
CA ARG A 330 4.09 -13.69 -11.87
C ARG A 330 3.27 -12.44 -12.09
#